data_8b267fc9393e0109fe2061fce0bfa1cd
#
_entry.id   8b267fc9393e0109fe2061fce0bfa1cd
#
_cell.length_a   1.000
_cell.length_b   1.000
_cell.length_c   1.000
_cell.angle_alpha   90.00
_cell.angle_beta   90.00
_cell.angle_gamma   90.00
#
_symmetry.space_group_name_H-M   'P 1'
#
loop_
_entity.id
_entity.type
_entity.pdbx_description
1 polymer ?
#
loop_
_entity_poly.entity_id
_entity_poly.type
_entity_poly.pdbx_seq_one_letter_code
_entity_poly.pdbx_strand_id
1 'polypeptide(L)'
;MYIQNMKANIYSWNKILYRKCGEKVTEYSGGKFRKKKVNFSMISNEIIRDDTVSLKSKGLYALIQSYITLEDFSLYKGFLLSKCKEGKKAFDAAWKELKDAGYLIQYQMQDQETKQFYWEYDLVDSVEEKPHPQKGTMALDSPT
;
A
#
# COMPACT_ATOMS: atom_id res chain seq x y z
N MET A 1 -23.57 -29.82 23.43
CA MET A 1 -23.27 -29.80 22.78
C MET A 1 -23.25 -29.07 22.63
N TYR A 2 -23.41 -29.38 23.67
CA TYR A 2 -23.06 -29.14 23.15
C TYR A 2 -22.78 -28.73 23.18
N ILE A 3 -22.62 -28.66 23.45
CA ILE A 3 -22.04 -28.81 23.37
C ILE A 3 -22.26 -28.99 22.95
N GLN A 4 -22.31 -29.48 22.99
CA GLN A 4 -22.19 -29.90 22.46
C GLN A 4 -22.32 -29.29 21.85
N ASN A 5 -22.80 -29.28 22.17
CA ASN A 5 -22.56 -28.96 21.54
C ASN A 5 -22.30 -28.05 21.81
N MET A 6 -21.95 -27.79 22.55
CA MET A 6 -21.42 -27.42 22.58
C MET A 6 -21.07 -27.69 22.93
N LYS A 7 -21.05 -28.08 23.41
CA LYS A 7 -20.40 -28.79 23.30
C LYS A 7 -20.13 -29.28 22.57
N ALA A 8 -20.84 -29.69 23.00
CA ALA A 8 -20.24 -30.02 21.94
C ALA A 8 -19.73 -28.90 21.30
N ASN A 9 -19.96 -28.16 21.70
CA ASN A 9 -19.24 -27.31 21.12
C ASN A 9 -18.01 -27.09 21.83
N ILE A 10 -17.88 -26.97 22.89
CA ILE A 10 -16.64 -26.79 23.49
C ILE A 10 -15.72 -27.94 23.38
N TYR A 11 -16.28 -29.08 23.24
CA TYR A 11 -15.51 -30.14 22.93
C TYR A 11 -15.03 -30.24 21.68
N SER A 12 -15.60 -29.64 20.79
CA SER A 12 -14.99 -29.47 19.54
C SER A 12 -13.94 -28.42 19.59
N TRP A 13 -14.12 -27.47 20.41
CA TRP A 13 -13.11 -26.47 20.66
C TRP A 13 -11.83 -27.06 21.15
N ASN A 14 -11.95 -27.87 22.13
CA ASN A 14 -10.76 -28.46 22.75
C ASN A 14 -10.03 -29.36 21.78
N LYS A 15 -10.76 -29.95 20.91
CA LYS A 15 -10.19 -30.78 19.88
C LYS A 15 -9.15 -30.06 19.06
N ILE A 16 -9.36 -28.79 18.84
CA ILE A 16 -8.45 -28.00 18.05
C ILE A 16 -7.24 -27.58 18.87
N LEU A 17 -7.45 -27.29 20.13
CA LEU A 17 -6.42 -26.78 20.99
C LEU A 17 -5.32 -27.79 21.29
N TYR A 18 -5.64 -29.07 21.17
CA TYR A 18 -4.68 -30.13 21.53
C TYR A 18 -4.02 -30.77 20.34
N ARG A 19 -3.82 -30.02 19.31
CA ARG A 19 -3.12 -30.55 18.16
C ARG A 19 -1.66 -30.76 18.45
N LYS A 20 -1.15 -31.82 17.89
CA LYS A 20 0.27 -32.11 17.99
C LYS A 20 1.05 -31.10 17.18
N CYS A 21 2.26 -30.87 17.60
CA CYS A 21 3.16 -30.01 16.86
C CYS A 21 3.39 -30.59 15.47
N GLY A 22 3.22 -29.77 14.45
CA GLY A 22 3.38 -30.17 13.06
C GLY A 22 2.10 -30.56 12.36
N GLU A 23 1.03 -30.81 13.11
CA GLU A 23 -0.25 -31.07 12.49
C GLU A 23 -0.86 -29.78 11.99
N LYS A 24 -1.43 -29.83 10.80
CA LYS A 24 -2.15 -28.68 10.30
C LYS A 24 -3.43 -28.51 11.07
N VAL A 25 -3.66 -27.29 11.50
CA VAL A 25 -4.93 -26.94 12.10
C VAL A 25 -5.91 -26.72 10.95
N THR A 26 -6.74 -27.70 10.70
CA THR A 26 -7.67 -27.64 9.59
C THR A 26 -8.99 -26.99 9.97
N GLU A 27 -9.30 -27.02 11.25
CA GLU A 27 -10.63 -26.63 11.66
C GLU A 27 -10.63 -26.21 13.12
N TYR A 28 -11.28 -25.13 13.42
CA TYR A 28 -11.53 -24.69 14.78
C TYR A 28 -13.02 -24.69 15.02
N SER A 29 -13.43 -25.17 16.16
CA SER A 29 -14.83 -25.11 16.53
C SER A 29 -15.19 -23.70 16.96
N GLY A 30 -16.45 -23.39 16.84
CA GLY A 30 -16.96 -22.06 17.12
C GLY A 30 -17.10 -21.23 15.88
N GLY A 31 -17.58 -20.07 16.01
CA GLY A 31 -17.84 -19.22 14.87
C GLY A 31 -16.60 -18.67 14.22
N LYS A 32 -16.68 -18.43 12.94
CA LYS A 32 -15.62 -17.79 12.17
C LYS A 32 -15.94 -16.29 12.05
N PHE A 33 -14.96 -15.47 12.33
CA PHE A 33 -15.14 -14.03 12.16
C PHE A 33 -15.20 -13.69 10.68
N ARG A 34 -16.14 -12.85 10.32
CA ARG A 34 -16.19 -12.30 8.98
C ARG A 34 -15.12 -11.24 8.82
N LYS A 35 -14.43 -11.29 7.70
CA LYS A 35 -13.43 -10.28 7.42
C LYS A 35 -14.13 -8.94 7.24
N LYS A 36 -13.72 -7.96 8.01
CA LYS A 36 -14.27 -6.61 7.89
C LYS A 36 -13.60 -5.91 6.73
N LYS A 37 -14.40 -5.42 5.82
CA LYS A 37 -13.87 -4.64 4.71
C LYS A 37 -13.59 -3.23 5.21
N VAL A 38 -12.33 -2.86 5.17
CA VAL A 38 -11.89 -1.53 5.55
C VAL A 38 -11.87 -0.68 4.29
N ASN A 39 -12.54 0.46 4.36
CA ASN A 39 -12.66 1.34 3.20
C ASN A 39 -12.19 2.75 3.54
N PHE A 40 -11.00 2.83 4.12
CA PHE A 40 -10.34 4.10 4.38
C PHE A 40 -8.82 3.89 4.31
N SER A 41 -8.09 4.98 4.10
CA SER A 41 -6.63 4.96 4.07
C SER A 41 -6.08 5.91 5.11
N MET A 42 -4.93 5.55 5.69
CA MET A 42 -4.24 6.41 6.62
C MET A 42 -3.29 7.31 5.83
N ILE A 43 -3.32 8.59 6.12
CA ILE A 43 -2.49 9.57 5.43
C ILE A 43 -1.68 10.32 6.47
N SER A 44 -0.40 10.50 6.17
CA SER A 44 0.51 11.21 7.06
C SER A 44 0.06 12.65 7.26
N ASN A 45 0.10 13.09 8.52
CA ASN A 45 -0.20 14.48 8.82
C ASN A 45 0.88 15.44 8.30
N GLU A 46 2.07 14.93 8.04
CA GLU A 46 3.15 15.78 7.54
C GLU A 46 2.77 16.42 6.21
N ILE A 47 2.40 15.60 5.24
CA ILE A 47 2.02 16.15 3.93
C ILE A 47 0.74 16.99 4.01
N ILE A 48 -0.22 16.55 4.83
CA ILE A 48 -1.50 17.26 4.92
C ILE A 48 -1.30 18.66 5.50
N ARG A 49 -0.37 18.80 6.43
CA ARG A 49 -0.10 20.08 7.10
C ARG A 49 1.01 20.89 6.44
N ASP A 50 1.61 20.36 5.39
CA ASP A 50 2.68 21.05 4.68
C ASP A 50 2.08 22.19 3.85
N ASP A 51 2.39 23.41 4.25
CA ASP A 51 1.85 24.59 3.58
C ASP A 51 2.57 24.95 2.27
N THR A 52 3.66 24.25 1.96
CA THR A 52 4.37 24.41 0.69
C THR A 52 3.80 23.53 -0.41
N VAL A 53 2.87 22.65 -0.09
CA VAL A 53 2.27 21.71 -1.04
C VAL A 53 0.84 22.11 -1.31
N SER A 54 0.45 22.16 -2.59
CA SER A 54 -0.90 22.56 -3.00
C SER A 54 -1.94 21.49 -2.64
N LEU A 55 -3.20 21.93 -2.57
CA LEU A 55 -4.30 20.99 -2.32
C LEU A 55 -4.42 19.92 -3.40
N LYS A 56 -4.09 20.25 -4.65
CA LYS A 56 -4.09 19.26 -5.73
C LYS A 56 -3.07 18.16 -5.48
N SER A 57 -1.89 18.55 -5.05
CA SER A 57 -0.83 17.60 -4.74
C SER A 57 -1.17 16.75 -3.51
N LYS A 58 -1.77 17.36 -2.49
CA LYS A 58 -2.26 16.63 -1.33
C LYS A 58 -3.35 15.62 -1.73
N GLY A 59 -4.25 16.03 -2.61
CA GLY A 59 -5.27 15.16 -3.16
C GLY A 59 -4.67 14.00 -3.95
N LEU A 60 -3.66 14.28 -4.76
CA LEU A 60 -2.97 13.24 -5.52
C LEU A 60 -2.27 12.25 -4.58
N TYR A 61 -1.60 12.75 -3.53
CA TYR A 61 -0.99 11.90 -2.53
C TYR A 61 -2.04 10.96 -1.90
N ALA A 62 -3.17 11.50 -1.49
CA ALA A 62 -4.24 10.71 -0.91
C ALA A 62 -4.78 9.67 -1.89
N LEU A 63 -4.89 10.02 -3.16
CA LEU A 63 -5.35 9.11 -4.19
C LEU A 63 -4.37 7.95 -4.35
N ILE A 64 -3.07 8.25 -4.43
CA ILE A 64 -2.03 7.22 -4.53
C ILE A 64 -2.11 6.31 -3.30
N GLN A 65 -2.18 6.89 -2.11
CA GLN A 65 -2.21 6.13 -0.86
C GLN A 65 -3.39 5.16 -0.83
N SER A 66 -4.52 5.55 -1.39
CA SER A 66 -5.71 4.70 -1.38
C SER A 66 -5.56 3.46 -2.25
N TYR A 67 -4.67 3.48 -3.22
CA TYR A 67 -4.47 2.36 -4.14
C TYR A 67 -3.24 1.52 -3.82
N ILE A 68 -2.14 2.12 -3.35
CA ILE A 68 -0.92 1.34 -3.07
C ILE A 68 -1.08 0.41 -1.88
N THR A 69 -2.10 0.63 -1.06
CA THR A 69 -2.38 -0.24 0.09
C THR A 69 -3.26 -1.42 -0.28
N LEU A 70 -3.70 -1.52 -1.52
CA LEU A 70 -4.51 -2.64 -1.98
C LEU A 70 -3.62 -3.83 -2.32
N GLU A 71 -3.95 -4.99 -1.74
CA GLU A 71 -3.25 -6.22 -2.07
C GLU A 71 -3.58 -6.64 -3.49
N ASP A 72 -2.62 -7.24 -4.14
CA ASP A 72 -2.76 -7.76 -5.50
C ASP A 72 -3.15 -6.71 -6.53
N PHE A 73 -2.75 -5.48 -6.29
CA PHE A 73 -3.04 -4.39 -7.22
C PHE A 73 -1.75 -3.66 -7.57
N SER A 74 -1.41 -3.66 -8.86
CA SER A 74 -0.26 -2.92 -9.37
C SER A 74 -0.70 -1.55 -9.83
N LEU A 75 -0.15 -0.52 -9.22
CA LEU A 75 -0.53 0.86 -9.49
C LEU A 75 0.40 1.49 -10.50
N TYR A 76 -0.18 2.07 -11.53
CA TYR A 76 0.57 2.76 -12.58
C TYR A 76 0.11 4.21 -12.67
N LYS A 77 1.04 5.09 -13.08
CA LYS A 77 0.77 6.51 -13.23
C LYS A 77 -0.41 6.78 -14.17
N GLY A 78 -0.48 6.03 -15.27
CA GLY A 78 -1.57 6.19 -16.22
C GLY A 78 -2.93 5.85 -15.63
N PHE A 79 -2.98 4.86 -14.76
CA PHE A 79 -4.22 4.52 -14.07
C PHE A 79 -4.68 5.68 -13.16
N LEU A 80 -3.74 6.27 -12.42
CA LEU A 80 -4.05 7.40 -11.55
C LEU A 80 -4.62 8.56 -12.35
N LEU A 81 -4.01 8.86 -13.49
CA LEU A 81 -4.51 9.93 -14.36
C LEU A 81 -5.94 9.65 -14.81
N SER A 82 -6.28 8.40 -15.11
CA SER A 82 -7.63 8.04 -15.53
C SER A 82 -8.66 8.21 -14.42
N LYS A 83 -8.22 8.29 -13.17
CA LYS A 83 -9.11 8.48 -12.02
C LYS A 83 -9.28 9.94 -11.63
N CYS A 84 -8.56 10.83 -12.28
CA CYS A 84 -8.62 12.24 -11.97
C CYS A 84 -9.57 12.95 -12.92
N LYS A 85 -10.31 13.91 -12.38
CA LYS A 85 -11.14 14.78 -13.21
C LYS A 85 -10.29 15.80 -13.97
N GLU A 86 -9.15 16.12 -13.37
CA GLU A 86 -8.21 17.06 -13.94
C GLU A 86 -7.54 16.50 -15.21
N GLY A 87 -7.15 17.39 -16.09
CA GLY A 87 -6.42 17.00 -17.27
C GLY A 87 -4.97 16.64 -16.98
N LYS A 88 -4.31 16.08 -17.98
CA LYS A 88 -2.94 15.62 -17.86
C LYS A 88 -1.99 16.70 -17.36
N LYS A 89 -2.15 17.93 -17.83
CA LYS A 89 -1.27 19.03 -17.45
C LYS A 89 -1.32 19.31 -15.94
N ALA A 90 -2.53 19.37 -15.39
CA ALA A 90 -2.70 19.62 -13.96
C ALA A 90 -2.20 18.43 -13.14
N PHE A 91 -2.45 17.24 -13.63
CA PHE A 91 -1.95 16.02 -12.98
C PHE A 91 -0.43 16.00 -12.95
N ASP A 92 0.22 16.26 -14.08
CA ASP A 92 1.68 16.24 -14.15
C ASP A 92 2.30 17.34 -13.28
N ALA A 93 1.63 18.48 -13.14
CA ALA A 93 2.09 19.54 -12.25
C ALA A 93 2.04 19.10 -10.79
N ALA A 94 0.94 18.46 -10.39
CA ALA A 94 0.81 17.93 -9.03
C ALA A 94 1.83 16.82 -8.78
N TRP A 95 2.04 15.96 -9.75
CA TRP A 95 3.03 14.88 -9.69
C TRP A 95 4.43 15.43 -9.47
N LYS A 96 4.78 16.46 -10.26
CA LYS A 96 6.07 17.10 -10.12
C LYS A 96 6.24 17.78 -8.77
N GLU A 97 5.19 18.43 -8.29
CA GLU A 97 5.24 19.08 -6.99
C GLU A 97 5.51 18.10 -5.86
N LEU A 98 4.86 16.93 -5.89
CA LEU A 98 5.11 15.88 -4.90
C LEU A 98 6.55 15.38 -4.96
N LYS A 99 7.11 15.26 -6.16
CA LYS A 99 8.51 14.86 -6.31
C LYS A 99 9.45 15.93 -5.77
N ASP A 100 9.20 17.16 -6.11
CA ASP A 100 10.05 18.27 -5.67
C ASP A 100 9.99 18.46 -4.16
N ALA A 101 8.84 18.19 -3.56
CA ALA A 101 8.67 18.26 -2.12
C ALA A 101 9.26 17.04 -1.37
N GLY A 102 9.59 15.99 -2.10
CA GLY A 102 10.22 14.81 -1.51
C GLY A 102 9.27 13.71 -1.07
N TYR A 103 7.98 13.86 -1.30
CA TYR A 103 6.98 12.86 -0.91
C TYR A 103 6.85 11.72 -1.92
N LEU A 104 7.32 11.93 -3.14
CA LEU A 104 7.26 10.94 -4.20
C LEU A 104 8.67 10.78 -4.77
N ILE A 105 9.22 9.57 -4.64
CA ILE A 105 10.58 9.29 -5.10
C ILE A 105 10.51 8.42 -6.34
N GLN A 106 11.27 8.79 -7.35
CA GLN A 106 11.30 8.10 -8.63
C GLN A 106 12.61 7.36 -8.79
N TYR A 107 12.53 6.09 -9.17
CA TYR A 107 13.68 5.25 -9.44
C TYR A 107 13.68 4.80 -10.88
N GLN A 108 14.86 4.80 -11.49
CA GLN A 108 15.05 4.17 -12.77
C GLN A 108 15.59 2.77 -12.56
N MET A 109 14.82 1.79 -12.99
CA MET A 109 15.18 0.40 -12.87
C MET A 109 15.53 -0.15 -14.24
N GLN A 110 16.33 -1.21 -14.27
CA GLN A 110 16.65 -1.90 -15.51
C GLN A 110 16.30 -3.37 -15.37
N ASP A 111 15.52 -3.84 -16.30
CA ASP A 111 15.17 -5.26 -16.38
C ASP A 111 16.41 -6.05 -16.77
N GLN A 112 16.72 -7.08 -16.00
CA GLN A 112 17.95 -7.85 -16.18
C GLN A 112 17.95 -8.68 -17.47
N GLU A 113 16.78 -9.08 -17.92
CA GLU A 113 16.67 -9.93 -19.11
C GLU A 113 16.55 -9.11 -20.38
N THR A 114 15.62 -8.17 -20.41
CA THR A 114 15.35 -7.38 -21.60
C THR A 114 16.27 -6.18 -21.72
N LYS A 115 16.95 -5.81 -20.62
CA LYS A 115 17.81 -4.62 -20.55
C LYS A 115 17.04 -3.32 -20.78
N GLN A 116 15.72 -3.37 -20.71
CA GLN A 116 14.90 -2.18 -20.86
C GLN A 116 14.80 -1.43 -19.54
N PHE A 117 14.71 -0.13 -19.62
CA PHE A 117 14.54 0.72 -18.44
C PHE A 117 13.06 0.93 -18.17
N TYR A 118 12.70 0.94 -16.89
CA TYR A 118 11.36 1.25 -16.43
C TYR A 118 11.44 2.07 -15.16
N TRP A 119 10.32 2.64 -14.74
CA TRP A 119 10.26 3.53 -13.60
C TRP A 119 9.50 2.89 -12.46
N GLU A 120 10.01 3.07 -11.25
CA GLU A 120 9.29 2.72 -10.04
C GLU A 120 9.21 3.94 -9.16
N TYR A 121 8.22 3.95 -8.28
CA TYR A 121 7.97 5.10 -7.43
C TYR A 121 7.71 4.64 -6.01
N ASP A 122 8.22 5.39 -5.05
CA ASP A 122 7.89 5.23 -3.65
C ASP A 122 7.16 6.46 -3.16
N LEU A 123 6.11 6.22 -2.39
CA LEU A 123 5.41 7.28 -1.69
C LEU A 123 5.85 7.23 -0.23
N VAL A 124 6.38 8.33 0.29
CA VAL A 124 6.91 8.36 1.65
C VAL A 124 6.01 9.17 2.57
N ASP A 125 5.94 8.74 3.81
CA ASP A 125 5.09 9.40 4.81
C ASP A 125 5.78 10.58 5.45
N SER A 126 7.12 10.58 5.45
CA SER A 126 7.91 11.67 5.98
C SER A 126 9.08 11.97 5.04
N VAL A 127 9.34 13.23 4.82
CA VAL A 127 10.43 13.67 3.93
C VAL A 127 11.79 13.27 4.49
N GLU A 128 11.86 13.03 5.80
CA GLU A 128 13.11 12.62 6.42
C GLU A 128 13.40 11.13 6.28
N GLU A 129 12.36 10.35 6.01
CA GLU A 129 12.54 8.93 5.76
C GLU A 129 13.02 8.73 4.34
N LYS A 130 14.20 8.17 4.21
CA LYS A 130 14.73 7.84 2.89
C LYS A 130 14.60 6.37 2.68
N PRO A 131 13.88 5.97 1.64
CA PRO A 131 13.74 4.55 1.35
C PRO A 131 15.12 3.96 1.05
N HIS A 132 15.31 2.73 1.48
CA HIS A 132 16.54 2.00 1.20
C HIS A 132 16.59 1.68 -0.28
N PRO A 133 17.64 2.07 -0.98
CA PRO A 133 17.78 1.66 -2.37
C PRO A 133 17.90 0.15 -2.43
N GLN A 134 17.06 -0.46 -3.21
CA GLN A 134 17.16 -1.88 -3.43
C GLN A 134 18.33 -2.15 -4.37
N LYS A 135 18.88 -3.34 -4.25
CA LYS A 135 20.03 -3.72 -5.03
C LYS A 135 19.72 -3.58 -6.53
N GLY A 136 20.46 -2.73 -7.20
CA GLY A 136 20.26 -2.48 -8.62
C GLY A 136 19.42 -1.26 -8.95
N THR A 137 19.00 -0.53 -7.93
CA THR A 137 18.17 0.66 -8.11
C THR A 137 19.04 1.90 -8.02
N MET A 138 18.87 2.79 -8.97
CA MET A 138 19.49 4.09 -8.89
C MET A 138 18.40 5.13 -8.65
N ALA A 139 18.49 5.80 -7.52
CA ALA A 139 17.62 6.93 -7.27
C ALA A 139 18.04 8.06 -8.20
N LEU A 140 17.08 8.56 -8.95
CA LEU A 140 17.33 9.73 -9.76
C LEU A 140 17.10 10.95 -8.89
N ASP A 141 18.19 11.64 -8.61
CA ASP A 141 18.07 12.98 -8.10
C ASP A 141 17.36 13.78 -9.16
N SER A 142 16.15 14.13 -8.87
CA SER A 142 15.40 14.97 -9.77
C SER A 142 16.01 16.36 -9.71
N PRO A 143 16.65 16.81 -10.76
CA PRO A 143 17.00 18.21 -10.81
C PRO A 143 15.69 18.95 -10.91
N THR A 144 15.43 19.71 -9.95
CA THR A 144 14.26 20.57 -10.00
C THR A 144 14.38 21.58 -11.11
#